data_490267c941abe9d6c9d441397cd54397
#
_entry.id   490267c941abe9d6c9d441397cd54397
#
_cell.length_a   1.000
_cell.length_b   1.000
_cell.length_c   1.000
_cell.angle_alpha   90.00
_cell.angle_beta   90.00
_cell.angle_gamma   90.00
#
_symmetry.space_group_name_H-M   'P 1'
#
loop_
_entity.id
_entity.type
_entity.pdbx_description
1 polymer ?
#
loop_
_entity_poly.entity_id
_entity_poly.type
_entity_poly.pdbx_seq_one_letter_code
_entity_poly.pdbx_strand_id
1 'polypeptide(L)'
;MSRPVVGVLGGMGPEATILLQQRVLGTVDAQDDADHLPLLIDMNPQVPSRIAHLIEGTGEDPAPVLAAMAQRLERAGATALAMPCNTAHHYAPAIEAAVSIPFLNMVTLSVDRAAGQLPSGASVGILASPAVRMAGVFDAALDRTGLMALWPADAERMLAAIRLIKAQGITPQAQQTLTEAATELTAQGAELLFIACSEFSLLAPALTAPVPILDTIDALAEAIHRHSQF
;
A
#
# COMPACT_ATOMS: atom_id res chain seq x y z
N MET A 1 -24.00 -19.22 -5.54
CA MET A 1 -22.96 -18.60 -6.37
C MET A 1 -21.65 -18.68 -5.57
N SER A 2 -20.52 -18.94 -6.22
CA SER A 2 -19.22 -18.89 -5.52
C SER A 2 -18.90 -17.44 -5.11
N ARG A 3 -18.30 -17.24 -3.94
CA ARG A 3 -17.85 -15.91 -3.51
C ARG A 3 -16.90 -15.30 -4.55
N PRO A 4 -16.94 -13.97 -4.79
CA PRO A 4 -15.94 -13.29 -5.61
C PRO A 4 -14.52 -13.55 -5.08
N VAL A 5 -13.56 -13.74 -5.99
CA VAL A 5 -12.17 -14.07 -5.66
C VAL A 5 -11.30 -12.87 -6.01
N VAL A 6 -10.51 -12.37 -5.06
CA VAL A 6 -9.57 -11.26 -5.33
C VAL A 6 -8.20 -11.81 -5.68
N GLY A 7 -7.66 -11.34 -6.81
CA GLY A 7 -6.29 -11.60 -7.24
C GLY A 7 -5.31 -10.61 -6.64
N VAL A 8 -4.24 -11.09 -6.01
CA VAL A 8 -3.22 -10.26 -5.36
C VAL A 8 -1.93 -10.27 -6.17
N LEU A 9 -1.55 -9.10 -6.71
CA LEU A 9 -0.22 -8.90 -7.28
C LEU A 9 0.78 -8.71 -6.14
N GLY A 10 1.42 -9.81 -5.74
CA GLY A 10 2.28 -9.90 -4.57
C GLY A 10 3.78 -9.94 -4.89
N GLY A 11 4.61 -10.05 -3.83
CA GLY A 11 6.06 -10.21 -3.95
C GLY A 11 6.85 -8.89 -3.93
N MET A 12 6.22 -7.75 -3.66
CA MET A 12 6.82 -6.41 -3.72
C MET A 12 6.83 -5.59 -2.40
N GLY A 13 7.18 -6.07 -1.19
CA GLY A 13 7.87 -7.35 -0.90
C GLY A 13 6.95 -8.51 -0.51
N PRO A 14 7.60 -9.66 -0.33
CA PRO A 14 6.92 -10.86 0.13
C PRO A 14 6.24 -10.69 1.49
N GLU A 15 6.92 -10.10 2.47
CA GLU A 15 6.36 -9.86 3.81
C GLU A 15 5.10 -8.99 3.77
N ALA A 16 5.07 -7.98 2.90
CA ALA A 16 3.89 -7.13 2.70
C ALA A 16 2.70 -7.93 2.15
N THR A 17 2.96 -8.89 1.29
CA THR A 17 1.92 -9.77 0.74
C THR A 17 1.37 -10.71 1.81
N ILE A 18 2.23 -11.24 2.68
CA ILE A 18 1.83 -12.05 3.84
C ILE A 18 1.04 -11.19 4.83
N LEU A 19 1.50 -9.96 5.11
CA LEU A 19 0.79 -9.04 5.99
C LEU A 19 -0.61 -8.72 5.46
N LEU A 20 -0.77 -8.46 4.15
CA LEU A 20 -2.10 -8.26 3.56
C LEU A 20 -3.02 -9.46 3.81
N GLN A 21 -2.51 -10.70 3.65
CA GLN A 21 -3.31 -11.90 3.93
C GLN A 21 -3.76 -11.94 5.39
N GLN A 22 -2.86 -11.64 6.34
CA GLN A 22 -3.19 -11.59 7.77
C GLN A 22 -4.24 -10.50 8.06
N ARG A 23 -4.13 -9.31 7.41
CA ARG A 23 -5.12 -8.24 7.56
C ARG A 23 -6.47 -8.65 7.00
N VAL A 24 -6.49 -9.30 5.83
CA VAL A 24 -7.74 -9.84 5.23
C VAL A 24 -8.39 -10.88 6.14
N LEU A 25 -7.62 -11.82 6.71
CA LEU A 25 -8.15 -12.77 7.70
C LEU A 25 -8.80 -12.04 8.89
N GLY A 26 -8.18 -10.97 9.38
CA GLY A 26 -8.70 -10.16 10.48
C GLY A 26 -9.95 -9.34 10.16
N THR A 27 -10.38 -9.24 8.89
CA THR A 27 -11.62 -8.55 8.51
C THR A 27 -12.87 -9.42 8.65
N VAL A 28 -12.71 -10.71 8.89
CA VAL A 28 -13.80 -11.68 8.97
C VAL A 28 -13.89 -12.26 10.38
N ASP A 29 -15.05 -12.21 10.99
CA ASP A 29 -15.36 -12.95 12.22
C ASP A 29 -15.75 -14.40 11.86
N ALA A 30 -14.72 -15.18 11.48
CA ALA A 30 -14.90 -16.54 10.96
C ALA A 30 -15.06 -17.54 12.12
N GLN A 31 -15.99 -18.47 11.94
CA GLN A 31 -16.19 -19.63 12.83
C GLN A 31 -15.65 -20.92 12.20
N ASP A 32 -15.48 -20.93 10.87
CA ASP A 32 -14.95 -22.04 10.10
C ASP A 32 -14.14 -21.54 8.90
N ASP A 33 -13.30 -22.39 8.32
CA ASP A 33 -12.47 -22.08 7.13
C ASP A 33 -13.32 -21.54 5.96
N ALA A 34 -14.52 -22.04 5.77
CA ALA A 34 -15.44 -21.62 4.72
C ALA A 34 -15.94 -20.18 4.87
N ASP A 35 -15.78 -19.55 6.03
CA ASP A 35 -16.18 -18.18 6.28
C ASP A 35 -15.18 -17.18 5.71
N HIS A 36 -13.92 -17.59 5.54
CA HIS A 36 -12.84 -16.75 5.03
C HIS A 36 -13.00 -16.40 3.55
N LEU A 37 -12.33 -15.32 3.14
CA LEU A 37 -12.39 -14.79 1.77
C LEU A 37 -11.41 -15.53 0.86
N PRO A 38 -11.85 -15.97 -0.35
CA PRO A 38 -10.96 -16.63 -1.29
C PRO A 38 -10.02 -15.62 -1.96
N LEU A 39 -8.71 -15.94 -1.99
CA LEU A 39 -7.67 -15.14 -2.64
C LEU A 39 -6.90 -15.99 -3.66
N LEU A 40 -6.54 -15.39 -4.79
CA LEU A 40 -5.51 -15.88 -5.70
C LEU A 40 -4.27 -15.01 -5.55
N ILE A 41 -3.13 -15.58 -5.23
CA ILE A 41 -1.92 -14.80 -4.93
C ILE A 41 -0.82 -15.15 -5.94
N ASP A 42 -0.43 -14.16 -6.75
CA ASP A 42 0.75 -14.24 -7.59
C ASP A 42 1.93 -13.62 -6.82
N MET A 43 2.64 -14.47 -6.07
CA MET A 43 3.81 -14.09 -5.28
C MET A 43 5.04 -14.02 -6.19
N ASN A 44 5.30 -12.86 -6.81
CA ASN A 44 6.43 -12.67 -7.73
C ASN A 44 7.48 -11.70 -7.18
N PRO A 45 8.52 -12.17 -6.46
CA PRO A 45 9.60 -11.30 -5.99
C PRO A 45 10.57 -10.85 -7.11
N GLN A 46 10.37 -11.35 -8.34
CA GLN A 46 11.19 -10.99 -9.51
C GLN A 46 10.63 -9.77 -10.27
N VAL A 47 9.56 -9.12 -9.78
CA VAL A 47 9.13 -7.83 -10.33
C VAL A 47 10.27 -6.82 -10.21
N PRO A 48 10.67 -6.13 -11.32
CA PRO A 48 11.79 -5.19 -11.31
C PRO A 48 11.69 -4.17 -10.18
N SER A 49 12.84 -3.74 -9.66
CA SER A 49 12.91 -2.85 -8.52
C SER A 49 12.32 -1.47 -8.85
N ARG A 50 11.25 -1.08 -8.15
CA ARG A 50 10.63 0.26 -8.27
C ARG A 50 11.60 1.36 -7.83
N ILE A 51 12.50 1.06 -6.86
CA ILE A 51 13.54 2.01 -6.42
C ILE A 51 14.57 2.19 -7.53
N ALA A 52 15.10 1.11 -8.11
CA ALA A 52 16.06 1.20 -9.19
C ALA A 52 15.47 1.92 -10.42
N HIS A 53 14.20 1.66 -10.74
CA HIS A 53 13.55 2.29 -11.88
C HIS A 53 13.23 3.77 -11.62
N LEU A 54 12.57 4.11 -10.50
CA LEU A 54 12.01 5.45 -10.26
C LEU A 54 13.01 6.44 -9.62
N ILE A 55 13.96 5.95 -8.82
CA ILE A 55 14.92 6.81 -8.12
C ILE A 55 16.28 6.78 -8.81
N GLU A 56 16.80 5.57 -9.07
CA GLU A 56 18.17 5.40 -9.57
C GLU A 56 18.25 5.53 -11.11
N GLY A 57 17.10 5.37 -11.82
CA GLY A 57 17.03 5.42 -13.28
C GLY A 57 17.81 4.29 -13.99
N THR A 58 18.12 3.22 -13.27
CA THR A 58 18.96 2.10 -13.76
C THR A 58 18.19 0.79 -13.92
N GLY A 59 16.97 0.70 -13.36
CA GLY A 59 16.14 -0.52 -13.34
C GLY A 59 15.27 -0.66 -14.57
N GLU A 60 14.91 -1.90 -14.88
CA GLU A 60 13.90 -2.22 -15.88
C GLU A 60 12.51 -1.70 -15.47
N ASP A 61 11.65 -1.41 -16.45
CA ASP A 61 10.27 -0.98 -16.22
C ASP A 61 9.42 -2.13 -15.62
N PRO A 62 8.84 -1.97 -14.43
CA PRO A 62 7.96 -2.98 -13.83
C PRO A 62 6.62 -3.17 -14.56
N ALA A 63 6.16 -2.20 -15.35
CA ALA A 63 4.82 -2.20 -15.94
C ALA A 63 4.50 -3.48 -16.75
N PRO A 64 5.37 -3.98 -17.65
CA PRO A 64 5.08 -5.20 -18.43
C PRO A 64 4.90 -6.43 -17.55
N VAL A 65 5.71 -6.57 -16.47
CA VAL A 65 5.63 -7.71 -15.56
C VAL A 65 4.34 -7.63 -14.75
N LEU A 66 3.96 -6.45 -14.25
CA LEU A 66 2.72 -6.23 -13.49
C LEU A 66 1.48 -6.49 -14.36
N ALA A 67 1.47 -6.02 -15.61
CA ALA A 67 0.40 -6.30 -16.56
C ALA A 67 0.24 -7.82 -16.82
N ALA A 68 1.35 -8.53 -16.99
CA ALA A 68 1.33 -9.98 -17.18
C ALA A 68 0.82 -10.73 -15.92
N MET A 69 1.17 -10.28 -14.71
CA MET A 69 0.63 -10.80 -13.44
C MET A 69 -0.89 -10.57 -13.35
N ALA A 70 -1.35 -9.37 -13.67
CA ALA A 70 -2.77 -9.03 -13.69
C ALA A 70 -3.57 -9.96 -14.60
N GLN A 71 -3.10 -10.17 -15.83
CA GLN A 71 -3.72 -11.08 -16.78
C GLN A 71 -3.71 -12.55 -16.33
N ARG A 72 -2.66 -13.01 -15.63
CA ARG A 72 -2.63 -14.36 -15.07
C ARG A 72 -3.70 -14.54 -14.00
N LEU A 73 -3.85 -13.57 -13.11
CA LEU A 73 -4.85 -13.59 -12.04
C LEU A 73 -6.27 -13.55 -12.61
N GLU A 74 -6.55 -12.69 -13.61
CA GLU A 74 -7.85 -12.63 -14.28
C GLU A 74 -8.18 -13.98 -14.96
N ARG A 75 -7.24 -14.56 -15.73
CA ARG A 75 -7.42 -15.89 -16.35
C ARG A 75 -7.59 -17.01 -15.33
N ALA A 76 -7.03 -16.88 -14.13
CA ALA A 76 -7.21 -17.83 -13.04
C ALA A 76 -8.57 -17.68 -12.32
N GLY A 77 -9.38 -16.69 -12.69
CA GLY A 77 -10.74 -16.50 -12.17
C GLY A 77 -10.85 -15.41 -11.10
N ALA A 78 -9.85 -14.54 -10.94
CA ALA A 78 -10.01 -13.37 -10.11
C ALA A 78 -11.11 -12.46 -10.67
N THR A 79 -11.91 -11.87 -9.78
CA THR A 79 -13.01 -10.93 -10.09
C THR A 79 -12.65 -9.48 -9.79
N ALA A 80 -11.57 -9.25 -9.06
CA ALA A 80 -10.91 -7.96 -8.84
C ALA A 80 -9.43 -8.20 -8.57
N LEU A 81 -8.63 -7.13 -8.67
CA LEU A 81 -7.20 -7.16 -8.37
C LEU A 81 -6.87 -6.26 -7.20
N ALA A 82 -5.86 -6.64 -6.42
CA ALA A 82 -5.28 -5.88 -5.31
C ALA A 82 -3.75 -5.95 -5.36
N MET A 83 -3.06 -4.91 -4.87
CA MET A 83 -1.59 -4.86 -4.87
C MET A 83 -1.07 -4.16 -3.60
N PRO A 84 -0.45 -4.87 -2.64
CA PRO A 84 0.04 -4.30 -1.37
C PRO A 84 1.41 -3.61 -1.53
N CYS A 85 1.52 -2.67 -2.46
CA CYS A 85 2.75 -1.90 -2.69
C CYS A 85 2.41 -0.48 -3.16
N ASN A 86 2.53 0.52 -2.27
CA ASN A 86 2.21 1.91 -2.64
C ASN A 86 3.03 2.41 -3.83
N THR A 87 4.35 2.19 -3.84
CA THR A 87 5.22 2.64 -4.94
C THR A 87 4.80 2.04 -6.29
N ALA A 88 4.35 0.79 -6.30
CA ALA A 88 3.94 0.11 -7.54
C ALA A 88 2.61 0.64 -8.10
N HIS A 89 1.83 1.43 -7.32
CA HIS A 89 0.63 2.11 -7.84
C HIS A 89 0.95 3.16 -8.92
N HIS A 90 2.21 3.58 -9.05
CA HIS A 90 2.67 4.34 -10.23
C HIS A 90 2.33 3.62 -11.55
N TYR A 91 2.32 2.29 -11.53
CA TYR A 91 2.05 1.45 -12.70
C TYR A 91 0.57 0.99 -12.79
N ALA A 92 -0.32 1.52 -11.94
CA ALA A 92 -1.74 1.17 -11.95
C ALA A 92 -2.38 1.30 -13.35
N PRO A 93 -2.10 2.34 -14.14
CA PRO A 93 -2.66 2.44 -15.49
C PRO A 93 -2.31 1.27 -16.41
N ALA A 94 -1.10 0.70 -16.29
CA ALA A 94 -0.70 -0.46 -17.08
C ALA A 94 -1.40 -1.74 -16.64
N ILE A 95 -1.68 -1.89 -15.33
CA ILE A 95 -2.46 -2.99 -14.78
C ILE A 95 -3.91 -2.90 -15.26
N GLU A 96 -4.55 -1.73 -15.11
CA GLU A 96 -5.94 -1.48 -15.49
C GLU A 96 -6.18 -1.66 -17.00
N ALA A 97 -5.21 -1.23 -17.83
CA ALA A 97 -5.29 -1.41 -19.28
C ALA A 97 -5.13 -2.88 -19.73
N ALA A 98 -4.58 -3.74 -18.89
CA ALA A 98 -4.26 -5.14 -19.24
C ALA A 98 -5.40 -6.12 -18.94
N VAL A 99 -6.42 -5.73 -18.16
CA VAL A 99 -7.52 -6.59 -17.68
C VAL A 99 -8.88 -5.91 -17.79
N SER A 100 -9.95 -6.69 -17.68
CA SER A 100 -11.33 -6.19 -17.66
C SER A 100 -11.95 -6.08 -16.27
N ILE A 101 -11.32 -6.69 -15.27
CA ILE A 101 -11.77 -6.70 -13.87
C ILE A 101 -11.24 -5.47 -13.12
N PRO A 102 -11.96 -4.98 -12.09
CA PRO A 102 -11.55 -3.77 -11.36
C PRO A 102 -10.24 -3.97 -10.58
N PHE A 103 -9.45 -2.92 -10.50
CA PHE A 103 -8.28 -2.81 -9.64
C PHE A 103 -8.64 -2.04 -8.37
N LEU A 104 -8.53 -2.68 -7.21
CA LEU A 104 -8.74 -2.07 -5.90
C LEU A 104 -7.51 -1.21 -5.57
N ASN A 105 -7.54 0.04 -6.04
CA ASN A 105 -6.40 0.97 -5.90
C ASN A 105 -6.24 1.42 -4.45
N MET A 106 -5.21 0.89 -3.77
CA MET A 106 -4.93 1.13 -2.36
C MET A 106 -4.73 2.61 -2.03
N VAL A 107 -4.13 3.38 -2.93
CA VAL A 107 -3.87 4.81 -2.76
C VAL A 107 -5.19 5.58 -2.74
N THR A 108 -6.02 5.39 -3.76
CA THR A 108 -7.35 6.01 -3.85
C THR A 108 -8.22 5.65 -2.64
N LEU A 109 -8.27 4.37 -2.28
CA LEU A 109 -9.03 3.88 -1.13
C LEU A 109 -8.59 4.54 0.19
N SER A 110 -7.29 4.70 0.39
CA SER A 110 -6.74 5.32 1.60
C SER A 110 -7.06 6.81 1.66
N VAL A 111 -6.92 7.53 0.54
CA VAL A 111 -7.22 8.97 0.47
C VAL A 111 -8.71 9.23 0.64
N ASP A 112 -9.59 8.41 0.03
CA ASP A 112 -11.04 8.52 0.20
C ASP A 112 -11.46 8.30 1.66
N ARG A 113 -10.83 7.33 2.33
CA ARG A 113 -11.06 7.08 3.76
C ARG A 113 -10.64 8.28 4.63
N ALA A 114 -9.50 8.90 4.34
CA ALA A 114 -9.03 10.09 5.05
C ALA A 114 -9.95 11.29 4.78
N ALA A 115 -10.38 11.50 3.54
CA ALA A 115 -11.32 12.57 3.17
C ALA A 115 -12.70 12.41 3.83
N GLY A 116 -13.09 11.20 4.18
CA GLY A 116 -14.29 10.95 5.01
C GLY A 116 -14.14 11.35 6.48
N GLN A 117 -12.90 11.62 6.95
CA GLN A 117 -12.60 11.96 8.34
C GLN A 117 -12.10 13.39 8.52
N LEU A 118 -11.61 14.02 7.45
CA LEU A 118 -10.94 15.31 7.46
C LEU A 118 -11.68 16.33 6.56
N PRO A 119 -11.65 17.61 6.91
CA PRO A 119 -12.15 18.67 6.00
C PRO A 119 -11.21 18.87 4.80
N SER A 120 -11.72 19.43 3.71
CA SER A 120 -10.89 19.91 2.61
C SER A 120 -9.90 20.97 3.10
N GLY A 121 -8.67 20.92 2.63
CA GLY A 121 -7.55 21.74 3.09
C GLY A 121 -6.76 21.15 4.26
N ALA A 122 -7.23 20.04 4.85
CA ALA A 122 -6.49 19.37 5.91
C ALA A 122 -5.18 18.75 5.41
N SER A 123 -4.18 18.70 6.29
CA SER A 123 -2.85 18.15 5.99
C SER A 123 -2.73 16.70 6.43
N VAL A 124 -2.25 15.84 5.53
CA VAL A 124 -1.95 14.43 5.82
C VAL A 124 -0.44 14.18 5.74
N GLY A 125 0.11 13.60 6.79
CA GLY A 125 1.51 13.19 6.82
C GLY A 125 1.69 11.83 6.13
N ILE A 126 2.64 11.73 5.19
CA ILE A 126 2.81 10.48 4.40
C ILE A 126 4.15 9.83 4.76
N LEU A 127 4.07 8.75 5.55
CA LEU A 127 5.20 7.90 5.92
C LEU A 127 5.43 6.86 4.81
N ALA A 128 6.28 7.19 3.84
CA ALA A 128 6.47 6.40 2.63
C ALA A 128 7.93 6.37 2.14
N SER A 129 8.16 5.54 1.13
CA SER A 129 9.39 5.58 0.33
C SER A 129 9.49 6.92 -0.43
N PRO A 130 10.69 7.52 -0.57
CA PRO A 130 10.90 8.67 -1.44
C PRO A 130 10.38 8.47 -2.87
N ALA A 131 10.42 7.24 -3.38
CA ALA A 131 9.88 6.91 -4.70
C ALA A 131 8.38 7.21 -4.84
N VAL A 132 7.60 7.08 -3.76
CA VAL A 132 6.16 7.41 -3.74
C VAL A 132 5.95 8.89 -4.01
N ARG A 133 6.75 9.76 -3.35
CA ARG A 133 6.72 11.20 -3.54
C ARG A 133 7.20 11.60 -4.93
N MET A 134 8.37 11.07 -5.36
CA MET A 134 8.97 11.40 -6.66
C MET A 134 8.08 11.01 -7.85
N ALA A 135 7.34 9.91 -7.72
CA ALA A 135 6.45 9.41 -8.75
C ALA A 135 5.02 10.00 -8.67
N GLY A 136 4.76 10.92 -7.73
CA GLY A 136 3.45 11.55 -7.58
C GLY A 136 2.31 10.58 -7.29
N VAL A 137 2.58 9.47 -6.61
CA VAL A 137 1.61 8.35 -6.48
C VAL A 137 0.31 8.78 -5.81
N PHE A 138 0.37 9.74 -4.87
CA PHE A 138 -0.79 10.24 -4.14
C PHE A 138 -1.42 11.50 -4.75
N ASP A 139 -0.72 12.21 -5.64
CA ASP A 139 -1.06 13.58 -6.05
C ASP A 139 -2.49 13.70 -6.59
N ALA A 140 -2.85 12.90 -7.59
CA ALA A 140 -4.17 12.96 -8.19
C ALA A 140 -5.32 12.65 -7.21
N ALA A 141 -5.10 11.72 -6.26
CA ALA A 141 -6.11 11.39 -5.25
C ALA A 141 -6.25 12.51 -4.20
N LEU A 142 -5.15 13.11 -3.77
CA LEU A 142 -5.14 14.23 -2.84
C LEU A 142 -5.76 15.49 -3.46
N ASP A 143 -5.39 15.83 -4.71
CA ASP A 143 -5.97 16.95 -5.44
C ASP A 143 -7.50 16.83 -5.56
N ARG A 144 -7.98 15.63 -5.89
CA ARG A 144 -9.42 15.35 -6.01
C ARG A 144 -10.18 15.59 -4.69
N THR A 145 -9.56 15.33 -3.55
CA THR A 145 -10.17 15.45 -2.22
C THR A 145 -9.86 16.77 -1.53
N GLY A 146 -8.93 17.56 -2.06
CA GLY A 146 -8.46 18.80 -1.47
C GLY A 146 -7.61 18.61 -0.21
N LEU A 147 -7.06 17.41 0.02
CA LEU A 147 -6.13 17.15 1.11
C LEU A 147 -4.70 17.53 0.70
N MET A 148 -3.89 17.97 1.66
CA MET A 148 -2.51 18.42 1.42
C MET A 148 -1.51 17.41 1.98
N ALA A 149 -0.49 17.05 1.18
CA ALA A 149 0.55 16.13 1.62
C ALA A 149 1.67 16.83 2.41
N LEU A 150 2.03 16.27 3.56
CA LEU A 150 3.26 16.56 4.26
C LEU A 150 4.19 15.34 4.19
N TRP A 151 5.46 15.60 3.92
CA TRP A 151 6.47 14.56 3.74
C TRP A 151 7.62 14.74 4.73
N PRO A 152 8.21 13.65 5.26
CA PRO A 152 9.42 13.74 6.07
C PRO A 152 10.54 14.48 5.30
N ALA A 153 11.27 15.34 5.99
CA ALA A 153 12.34 16.13 5.38
C ALA A 153 13.52 15.25 4.94
N ASP A 154 13.86 14.24 5.73
CA ASP A 154 14.97 13.32 5.45
C ASP A 154 14.53 12.09 4.66
N ALA A 155 14.46 12.26 3.33
CA ALA A 155 14.10 11.20 2.39
C ALA A 155 15.11 10.03 2.37
N GLU A 156 16.40 10.33 2.56
CA GLU A 156 17.46 9.31 2.56
C GLU A 156 17.34 8.39 3.78
N ARG A 157 17.06 8.97 4.94
CA ARG A 157 16.83 8.24 6.18
C ARG A 157 15.62 7.31 6.07
N MET A 158 14.53 7.78 5.45
CA MET A 158 13.35 6.95 5.18
C MET A 158 13.69 5.77 4.26
N LEU A 159 14.47 6.01 3.20
CA LEU A 159 14.90 4.95 2.28
C LEU A 159 15.84 3.94 2.98
N ALA A 160 16.76 4.43 3.83
CA ALA A 160 17.66 3.56 4.59
C ALA A 160 16.87 2.64 5.55
N ALA A 161 15.85 3.16 6.24
CA ALA A 161 14.98 2.36 7.10
C ALA A 161 14.23 1.27 6.32
N ILE A 162 13.71 1.58 5.14
CA ILE A 162 13.05 0.60 4.26
C ILE A 162 14.03 -0.50 3.83
N ARG A 163 15.25 -0.13 3.40
CA ARG A 163 16.29 -1.08 3.03
C ARG A 163 16.68 -1.98 4.20
N LEU A 164 16.77 -1.40 5.41
CA LEU A 164 17.07 -2.14 6.64
C LEU A 164 15.98 -3.17 6.95
N ILE A 165 14.70 -2.79 6.86
CA ILE A 165 13.57 -3.72 7.06
C ILE A 165 13.62 -4.86 6.05
N LYS A 166 13.86 -4.57 4.77
CA LYS A 166 13.98 -5.61 3.73
C LYS A 166 15.12 -6.60 3.97
N ALA A 167 16.22 -6.14 4.57
CA ALA A 167 17.41 -6.98 4.79
C ALA A 167 17.36 -7.75 6.11
N GLN A 168 16.74 -7.19 7.16
CA GLN A 168 16.85 -7.69 8.53
C GLN A 168 15.49 -7.83 9.25
N GLY A 169 14.38 -7.46 8.60
CA GLY A 169 13.07 -7.40 9.24
C GLY A 169 12.92 -6.20 10.17
N ILE A 170 12.07 -6.35 11.18
CA ILE A 170 11.81 -5.31 12.19
C ILE A 170 13.05 -5.10 13.06
N THR A 171 13.54 -3.85 13.11
CA THR A 171 14.68 -3.45 13.95
C THR A 171 14.32 -2.22 14.80
N PRO A 172 14.94 -2.04 16.00
CA PRO A 172 14.75 -0.86 16.80
C PRO A 172 15.10 0.44 16.07
N GLN A 173 16.14 0.42 15.21
CA GLN A 173 16.55 1.56 14.41
C GLN A 173 15.49 1.97 13.39
N ALA A 174 14.88 1.02 12.68
CA ALA A 174 13.81 1.31 11.74
C ALA A 174 12.56 1.84 12.46
N GLN A 175 12.22 1.25 13.62
CA GLN A 175 11.13 1.72 14.46
C GLN A 175 11.34 3.15 14.93
N GLN A 176 12.56 3.49 15.40
CA GLN A 176 12.90 4.83 15.82
C GLN A 176 12.78 5.83 14.67
N THR A 177 13.30 5.50 13.48
CA THR A 177 13.18 6.34 12.28
C THR A 177 11.72 6.65 11.95
N LEU A 178 10.86 5.65 11.98
CA LEU A 178 9.43 5.84 11.70
C LEU A 178 8.75 6.72 12.75
N THR A 179 9.06 6.52 14.04
CA THR A 179 8.50 7.29 15.16
C THR A 179 8.93 8.76 15.08
N GLU A 180 10.21 9.03 14.77
CA GLU A 180 10.71 10.39 14.62
C GLU A 180 10.10 11.10 13.41
N ALA A 181 9.91 10.40 12.27
CA ALA A 181 9.22 10.94 11.10
C ALA A 181 7.74 11.25 11.40
N ALA A 182 7.06 10.38 12.13
CA ALA A 182 5.68 10.62 12.57
C ALA A 182 5.58 11.86 13.48
N THR A 183 6.52 12.03 14.41
CA THR A 183 6.60 13.18 15.30
C THR A 183 6.86 14.47 14.52
N GLU A 184 7.79 14.43 13.56
CA GLU A 184 8.11 15.55 12.67
C GLU A 184 6.86 16.01 11.90
N LEU A 185 6.15 15.07 11.23
CA LEU A 185 4.97 15.38 10.44
C LEU A 185 3.83 15.95 11.29
N THR A 186 3.64 15.42 12.50
CA THR A 186 2.66 15.94 13.43
C THR A 186 3.01 17.37 13.88
N ALA A 187 4.29 17.64 14.14
CA ALA A 187 4.76 18.99 14.48
C ALA A 187 4.61 19.99 13.31
N GLN A 188 4.65 19.50 12.06
CA GLN A 188 4.36 20.30 10.85
C GLN A 188 2.86 20.55 10.63
N GLY A 189 1.98 19.98 11.44
CA GLY A 189 0.54 20.17 11.36
C GLY A 189 -0.21 19.07 10.61
N ALA A 190 0.35 17.86 10.48
CA ALA A 190 -0.41 16.74 9.98
C ALA A 190 -1.59 16.41 10.93
N GLU A 191 -2.78 16.30 10.38
CA GLU A 191 -4.01 15.97 11.09
C GLU A 191 -4.34 14.46 11.03
N LEU A 192 -3.66 13.74 10.14
CA LEU A 192 -3.69 12.30 10.01
C LEU A 192 -2.35 11.83 9.42
N LEU A 193 -1.89 10.63 9.79
CA LEU A 193 -0.70 10.00 9.22
C LEU A 193 -1.10 8.80 8.36
N PHE A 194 -0.61 8.74 7.12
CA PHE A 194 -0.60 7.51 6.33
C PHE A 194 0.65 6.70 6.59
N ILE A 195 0.50 5.42 6.90
CA ILE A 195 1.56 4.44 6.68
C ILE A 195 1.43 3.97 5.23
N ALA A 196 2.21 4.60 4.34
CA ALA A 196 2.15 4.42 2.90
C ALA A 196 3.39 3.70 2.33
N CYS A 197 3.94 2.81 3.11
CA CYS A 197 4.98 1.86 2.72
C CYS A 197 4.73 0.54 3.44
N SER A 198 4.60 -0.53 2.72
CA SER A 198 4.26 -1.83 3.29
C SER A 198 5.33 -2.39 4.24
N GLU A 199 6.58 -1.98 4.09
CA GLU A 199 7.62 -2.26 5.07
C GLU A 199 7.34 -1.54 6.41
N PHE A 200 6.88 -0.30 6.38
CA PHE A 200 6.49 0.42 7.58
C PHE A 200 5.20 -0.12 8.21
N SER A 201 4.32 -0.73 7.43
CA SER A 201 3.14 -1.43 7.96
C SER A 201 3.51 -2.59 8.90
N LEU A 202 4.68 -3.20 8.74
CA LEU A 202 5.20 -4.20 9.69
C LEU A 202 5.52 -3.59 11.07
N LEU A 203 5.81 -2.28 11.12
CA LEU A 203 6.12 -1.53 12.33
C LEU A 203 4.88 -0.83 12.93
N ALA A 204 3.76 -0.80 12.21
CA ALA A 204 2.54 -0.09 12.59
C ALA A 204 2.04 -0.40 14.01
N PRO A 205 2.08 -1.67 14.51
CA PRO A 205 1.58 -1.99 15.85
C PRO A 205 2.33 -1.28 17.00
N ALA A 206 3.56 -0.84 16.77
CA ALA A 206 4.38 -0.14 17.76
C ALA A 206 4.44 1.39 17.53
N LEU A 207 3.81 1.90 16.46
CA LEU A 207 3.77 3.33 16.18
C LEU A 207 2.61 3.98 16.93
N THR A 208 2.93 5.05 17.66
CA THR A 208 1.92 5.91 18.31
C THR A 208 2.09 7.35 17.84
N ALA A 209 0.99 8.06 17.66
CA ALA A 209 0.97 9.48 17.32
C ALA A 209 -0.22 10.17 17.98
N PRO A 210 -0.17 11.51 18.20
CA PRO A 210 -1.30 12.26 18.76
C PRO A 210 -2.44 12.47 17.76
N VAL A 211 -2.27 12.07 16.51
CA VAL A 211 -3.26 12.12 15.43
C VAL A 211 -3.60 10.71 14.93
N PRO A 212 -4.75 10.51 14.27
CA PRO A 212 -5.09 9.21 13.70
C PRO A 212 -4.03 8.69 12.73
N ILE A 213 -3.81 7.39 12.74
CA ILE A 213 -2.92 6.68 11.81
C ILE A 213 -3.78 5.80 10.91
N LEU A 214 -3.59 5.89 9.62
CA LEU A 214 -4.23 5.05 8.62
C LEU A 214 -3.16 4.24 7.87
N ASP A 215 -3.17 2.93 8.06
CA ASP A 215 -2.33 2.03 7.25
C ASP A 215 -3.02 1.74 5.92
N THR A 216 -2.33 1.97 4.82
CA THR A 216 -2.86 1.75 3.47
C THR A 216 -3.16 0.27 3.20
N ILE A 217 -2.45 -0.66 3.86
CA ILE A 217 -2.75 -2.10 3.78
C ILE A 217 -4.10 -2.42 4.43
N ASP A 218 -4.45 -1.77 5.55
CA ASP A 218 -5.75 -1.98 6.20
C ASP A 218 -6.89 -1.48 5.30
N ALA A 219 -6.73 -0.33 4.64
CA ALA A 219 -7.71 0.18 3.68
C ALA A 219 -7.91 -0.79 2.50
N LEU A 220 -6.83 -1.42 2.04
CA LEU A 220 -6.89 -2.44 0.99
C LEU A 220 -7.58 -3.72 1.46
N ALA A 221 -7.25 -4.21 2.66
CA ALA A 221 -7.86 -5.40 3.24
C ALA A 221 -9.38 -5.25 3.41
N GLU A 222 -9.84 -4.09 3.89
CA GLU A 222 -11.26 -3.76 3.99
C GLU A 222 -11.95 -3.68 2.61
N ALA A 223 -11.26 -3.17 1.59
CA ALA A 223 -11.80 -3.14 0.23
C ALA A 223 -11.94 -4.54 -0.37
N ILE A 224 -10.97 -5.43 -0.13
CA ILE A 224 -11.05 -6.85 -0.48
C ILE A 224 -12.26 -7.49 0.20
N HIS A 225 -12.44 -7.24 1.51
CA HIS A 225 -13.59 -7.75 2.26
C HIS A 225 -14.92 -7.29 1.64
N ARG A 226 -15.07 -5.99 1.38
CA ARG A 226 -16.29 -5.44 0.76
C ARG A 226 -16.57 -6.03 -0.61
N HIS A 227 -15.54 -6.20 -1.46
CA HIS A 227 -15.71 -6.80 -2.80
C HIS A 227 -16.16 -8.25 -2.72
N SER A 228 -15.70 -9.01 -1.74
CA SER A 228 -16.01 -10.44 -1.57
C SER A 228 -17.38 -10.71 -0.92
N GLN A 229 -18.12 -9.66 -0.52
CA GLN A 229 -19.47 -9.78 0.06
C GLN A 229 -20.60 -9.79 -0.98
N PHE A 230 -20.30 -9.46 -2.23
CA PHE A 230 -21.25 -9.39 -3.35
C PHE A 230 -21.04 -10.55 -4.31
#